data_8aabfc0d40c2bd4655b6ce6315a205b0
#
_entry.id   8aabfc0d40c2bd4655b6ce6315a205b0
#
_cell.length_a   1.000
_cell.length_b   1.000
_cell.length_c   1.000
_cell.angle_alpha   90.00
_cell.angle_beta   90.00
_cell.angle_gamma   90.00
#
_symmetry.space_group_name_H-M   'P 1'
#
loop_
_entity.id
_entity.type
_entity.pdbx_description
1 polymer ?
#
loop_
_entity_poly.entity_id
_entity_poly.type
_entity_poly.pdbx_seq_one_letter_code
_entity_poly.pdbx_strand_id
1 'polypeptide(L)'
;MLESMPGMGSGYMHGMIPYYRTKLPVFYAIETRDWKSAAALEPVAGSPPEVSTLVYWARAVAHGHLRQSEQARADLARYDELLVEIRKGKRAYIAEGTFTKIEHAEMLGWVAFAEGKQDEAFTNMRTVADLQDKVGQAEVDIPAREMLADMLLESGHAQQALSEYEIALKLSPNRLNGLYNAGRAAEAAGERSKAQFYYATLMKSTNNGQNSTRPELTHARRFVSVTQSAAN
;
A
#
# COMPACT_ATOMS: atom_id res chain seq x y z
N MET A 1 3.44 6.06 -24.59
CA MET A 1 4.26 4.85 -24.74
C MET A 1 3.44 3.56 -24.90
N LEU A 2 2.21 3.44 -24.37
CA LEU A 2 1.33 2.28 -24.57
C LEU A 2 0.53 2.28 -25.89
N GLU A 3 0.51 3.41 -26.61
CA GLU A 3 -0.23 3.55 -27.88
C GLU A 3 0.58 3.10 -29.13
N SER A 4 1.86 2.77 -28.97
CA SER A 4 2.78 2.52 -30.08
C SER A 4 3.38 1.11 -30.14
N MET A 5 2.74 0.10 -29.53
CA MET A 5 3.20 -1.29 -29.64
C MET A 5 2.49 -1.99 -30.84
N PRO A 6 3.14 -2.15 -32.01
CA PRO A 6 2.56 -2.90 -33.12
C PRO A 6 2.74 -4.39 -32.88
N GLY A 7 1.68 -5.19 -33.01
CA GLY A 7 1.79 -6.62 -33.21
C GLY A 7 1.13 -7.57 -32.22
N MET A 8 0.44 -7.10 -31.18
CA MET A 8 -0.42 -7.97 -30.38
C MET A 8 -1.89 -7.82 -30.78
N GLY A 9 -2.59 -8.94 -30.97
CA GLY A 9 -3.95 -8.99 -31.50
C GLY A 9 -4.89 -7.97 -30.83
N SER A 10 -5.51 -7.13 -31.65
CA SER A 10 -6.19 -5.89 -31.26
C SER A 10 -7.30 -6.04 -30.19
N GLY A 11 -7.91 -7.20 -30.04
CA GLY A 11 -9.02 -7.41 -29.11
C GLY A 11 -8.60 -7.60 -27.64
N TYR A 12 -7.51 -8.32 -27.37
CA TYR A 12 -7.06 -8.61 -26.01
C TYR A 12 -6.42 -7.36 -25.36
N MET A 13 -5.64 -6.64 -26.14
CA MET A 13 -4.97 -5.40 -25.67
C MET A 13 -5.97 -4.26 -25.39
N HIS A 14 -7.04 -4.12 -26.15
CA HIS A 14 -8.06 -3.09 -25.90
C HIS A 14 -8.73 -3.24 -24.52
N GLY A 15 -8.93 -4.47 -24.04
CA GLY A 15 -9.49 -4.72 -22.71
C GLY A 15 -8.50 -4.45 -21.56
N MET A 16 -7.18 -4.57 -21.80
CA MET A 16 -6.16 -4.39 -20.77
C MET A 16 -5.67 -2.95 -20.63
N ILE A 17 -5.79 -2.12 -21.67
CA ILE A 17 -5.31 -0.73 -21.64
C ILE A 17 -5.95 0.10 -20.51
N PRO A 18 -7.28 0.12 -20.33
CA PRO A 18 -7.90 0.84 -19.22
C PRO A 18 -7.40 0.38 -17.85
N TYR A 19 -7.21 -0.94 -17.68
CA TYR A 19 -6.69 -1.52 -16.44
C TYR A 19 -5.29 -1.02 -16.11
N TYR A 20 -4.34 -1.11 -17.05
CA TYR A 20 -2.97 -0.63 -16.78
C TYR A 20 -2.84 0.89 -16.69
N ARG A 21 -3.67 1.65 -17.45
CA ARG A 21 -3.75 3.11 -17.32
C ARG A 21 -4.21 3.55 -15.94
N THR A 22 -5.03 2.74 -15.27
CA THR A 22 -5.47 2.97 -13.90
C THR A 22 -4.47 2.41 -12.89
N LYS A 23 -4.06 1.16 -13.05
CA LYS A 23 -3.21 0.44 -12.09
C LYS A 23 -1.85 1.11 -11.89
N LEU A 24 -1.16 1.49 -12.98
CA LEU A 24 0.19 2.04 -12.86
C LEU A 24 0.25 3.36 -12.06
N PRO A 25 -0.59 4.38 -12.32
CA PRO A 25 -0.60 5.59 -11.50
C PRO A 25 -1.01 5.32 -10.05
N VAL A 26 -1.99 4.46 -9.82
CA VAL A 26 -2.44 4.06 -8.49
C VAL A 26 -1.29 3.49 -7.68
N PHE A 27 -0.67 2.41 -8.18
CA PHE A 27 0.42 1.75 -7.44
C PHE A 27 1.65 2.64 -7.33
N TYR A 28 1.94 3.46 -8.33
CA TYR A 28 3.04 4.42 -8.24
C TYR A 28 2.84 5.41 -7.09
N ALA A 29 1.66 6.02 -6.98
CA ALA A 29 1.37 6.99 -5.92
C ALA A 29 1.42 6.34 -4.53
N ILE A 30 0.83 5.15 -4.37
CA ILE A 30 0.83 4.42 -3.10
C ILE A 30 2.25 3.93 -2.73
N GLU A 31 3.00 3.33 -3.66
CA GLU A 31 4.36 2.84 -3.40
C GLU A 31 5.38 3.97 -3.16
N THR A 32 5.16 5.14 -3.75
CA THR A 32 5.97 6.33 -3.45
C THR A 32 5.48 7.09 -2.22
N ARG A 33 4.36 6.67 -1.62
CA ARG A 33 3.72 7.32 -0.47
C ARG A 33 3.35 8.78 -0.74
N ASP A 34 3.08 9.10 -2.01
CA ASP A 34 2.57 10.42 -2.38
C ASP A 34 1.05 10.47 -2.16
N TRP A 35 0.70 10.57 -0.87
CA TRP A 35 -0.71 10.57 -0.45
C TRP A 35 -1.53 11.69 -1.05
N LYS A 36 -0.91 12.84 -1.35
CA LYS A 36 -1.62 13.94 -2.02
C LYS A 36 -1.98 13.60 -3.45
N SER A 37 -1.04 13.04 -4.19
CA SER A 37 -1.29 12.57 -5.56
C SER A 37 -2.25 11.38 -5.57
N ALA A 38 -2.13 10.44 -4.63
CA ALA A 38 -3.05 9.31 -4.52
C ALA A 38 -4.49 9.76 -4.21
N ALA A 39 -4.69 10.72 -3.31
CA ALA A 39 -5.99 11.30 -2.99
C ALA A 39 -6.64 12.07 -4.16
N ALA A 40 -5.83 12.56 -5.10
CA ALA A 40 -6.28 13.31 -6.28
C ALA A 40 -6.48 12.43 -7.53
N LEU A 41 -6.31 11.13 -7.43
CA LEU A 41 -6.53 10.21 -8.57
C LEU A 41 -7.98 10.25 -9.03
N GLU A 42 -8.17 10.18 -10.35
CA GLU A 42 -9.50 10.11 -10.96
C GLU A 42 -9.61 8.85 -11.84
N PRO A 43 -10.79 8.21 -11.89
CA PRO A 43 -11.01 7.11 -12.80
C PRO A 43 -10.77 7.52 -14.25
N VAL A 44 -10.11 6.68 -15.00
CA VAL A 44 -9.91 6.90 -16.45
C VAL A 44 -11.27 6.86 -17.15
N ALA A 45 -11.58 7.86 -17.96
CA ALA A 45 -12.84 7.96 -18.68
C ALA A 45 -13.11 6.70 -19.51
N GLY A 46 -14.30 6.12 -19.35
CA GLY A 46 -14.70 4.90 -20.02
C GLY A 46 -14.15 3.61 -19.42
N SER A 47 -13.45 3.67 -18.29
CA SER A 47 -13.03 2.47 -17.57
C SER A 47 -14.24 1.72 -17.03
N PRO A 48 -14.22 0.37 -17.08
CA PRO A 48 -15.27 -0.43 -16.48
C PRO A 48 -15.27 -0.28 -14.94
N PRO A 49 -16.43 -0.50 -14.27
CA PRO A 49 -16.56 -0.32 -12.83
C PRO A 49 -15.50 -1.05 -12.02
N GLU A 50 -15.16 -2.30 -12.39
CA GLU A 50 -14.16 -3.12 -11.71
C GLU A 50 -12.71 -2.62 -11.84
N VAL A 51 -12.45 -1.67 -12.73
CA VAL A 51 -11.16 -0.98 -12.83
C VAL A 51 -11.18 0.30 -12.03
N SER A 52 -12.34 0.98 -12.00
CA SER A 52 -12.51 2.22 -11.24
C SER A 52 -12.48 2.01 -9.73
N THR A 53 -12.85 0.82 -9.22
CA THR A 53 -12.74 0.49 -7.79
C THR A 53 -11.34 0.70 -7.25
N LEU A 54 -10.30 0.39 -8.02
CA LEU A 54 -8.90 0.54 -7.62
C LEU A 54 -8.54 2.00 -7.29
N VAL A 55 -9.13 2.97 -8.00
CA VAL A 55 -8.90 4.40 -7.73
C VAL A 55 -9.49 4.79 -6.38
N TYR A 56 -10.73 4.38 -6.10
CA TYR A 56 -11.39 4.73 -4.84
C TYR A 56 -10.76 4.02 -3.64
N TRP A 57 -10.27 2.79 -3.82
CA TRP A 57 -9.45 2.12 -2.83
C TRP A 57 -8.19 2.94 -2.50
N ALA A 58 -7.42 3.34 -3.50
CA ALA A 58 -6.20 4.12 -3.30
C ALA A 58 -6.46 5.48 -2.65
N ARG A 59 -7.55 6.15 -3.04
CA ARG A 59 -7.97 7.43 -2.43
C ARG A 59 -8.35 7.25 -0.97
N ALA A 60 -9.11 6.19 -0.62
CA ALA A 60 -9.47 5.92 0.78
C ALA A 60 -8.23 5.63 1.64
N VAL A 61 -7.26 4.87 1.14
CA VAL A 61 -5.96 4.66 1.79
C VAL A 61 -5.24 6.00 2.01
N ALA A 62 -5.15 6.82 0.96
CA ALA A 62 -4.50 8.11 1.01
C ALA A 62 -5.19 9.08 1.99
N HIS A 63 -6.53 9.18 1.94
CA HIS A 63 -7.30 10.00 2.87
C HIS A 63 -7.17 9.48 4.31
N GLY A 64 -6.99 8.17 4.51
CA GLY A 64 -6.66 7.57 5.80
C GLY A 64 -5.36 8.14 6.37
N HIS A 65 -4.28 8.11 5.59
CA HIS A 65 -2.99 8.71 5.97
C HIS A 65 -3.07 10.22 6.20
N LEU A 66 -3.87 10.94 5.39
CA LEU A 66 -4.08 12.38 5.51
C LEU A 66 -5.07 12.77 6.62
N ARG A 67 -5.67 11.81 7.33
CA ARG A 67 -6.70 12.04 8.36
C ARG A 67 -7.93 12.78 7.86
N GLN A 68 -8.31 12.56 6.62
CA GLN A 68 -9.45 13.18 5.94
C GLN A 68 -10.66 12.23 5.94
N SER A 69 -11.34 12.11 7.08
CA SER A 69 -12.37 11.09 7.31
C SER A 69 -13.60 11.21 6.42
N GLU A 70 -14.04 12.43 6.11
CA GLU A 70 -15.19 12.65 5.22
C GLU A 70 -14.90 12.17 3.80
N GLN A 71 -13.72 12.49 3.29
CA GLN A 71 -13.27 12.05 1.96
C GLN A 71 -13.08 10.54 1.90
N ALA A 72 -12.46 9.94 2.94
CA ALA A 72 -12.31 8.49 3.01
C ALA A 72 -13.66 7.76 2.99
N ARG A 73 -14.67 8.27 3.70
CA ARG A 73 -16.05 7.73 3.65
C ARG A 73 -16.69 7.90 2.28
N ALA A 74 -16.51 9.05 1.65
CA ALA A 74 -17.05 9.30 0.32
C ALA A 74 -16.47 8.34 -0.72
N ASP A 75 -15.18 8.05 -0.64
CA ASP A 75 -14.52 7.07 -1.51
C ASP A 75 -15.01 5.64 -1.25
N LEU A 76 -15.20 5.24 0.01
CA LEU A 76 -15.79 3.95 0.36
C LEU A 76 -17.23 3.83 -0.18
N ALA A 77 -18.05 4.85 -0.01
CA ALA A 77 -19.42 4.86 -0.54
C ALA A 77 -19.43 4.72 -2.06
N ARG A 78 -18.51 5.41 -2.75
CA ARG A 78 -18.40 5.30 -4.21
C ARG A 78 -17.91 3.92 -4.65
N TYR A 79 -16.99 3.32 -3.91
CA TYR A 79 -16.55 1.95 -4.12
C TYR A 79 -17.75 0.97 -4.01
N ASP A 80 -18.56 1.12 -2.97
CA ASP A 80 -19.77 0.29 -2.76
C ASP A 80 -20.79 0.43 -3.89
N GLU A 81 -21.01 1.65 -4.39
CA GLU A 81 -21.87 1.88 -5.57
C GLU A 81 -21.36 1.12 -6.80
N LEU A 82 -20.04 1.15 -7.03
CA LEU A 82 -19.41 0.40 -8.12
C LEU A 82 -19.57 -1.11 -7.95
N LEU A 83 -19.47 -1.64 -6.72
CA LEU A 83 -19.75 -3.06 -6.46
C LEU A 83 -21.19 -3.44 -6.81
N VAL A 84 -22.17 -2.55 -6.54
CA VAL A 84 -23.56 -2.76 -6.96
C VAL A 84 -23.69 -2.78 -8.49
N GLU A 85 -22.96 -1.92 -9.19
CA GLU A 85 -22.91 -1.93 -10.66
C GLU A 85 -22.28 -3.22 -11.21
N ILE A 86 -21.15 -3.66 -10.65
CA ILE A 86 -20.45 -4.89 -11.04
C ILE A 86 -21.35 -6.11 -10.88
N ARG A 87 -22.12 -6.21 -9.76
CA ARG A 87 -23.07 -7.31 -9.50
C ARG A 87 -24.15 -7.46 -10.56
N LYS A 88 -24.53 -6.36 -11.22
CA LYS A 88 -25.54 -6.38 -12.32
C LYS A 88 -24.92 -6.80 -13.67
N GLY A 89 -23.61 -6.82 -13.77
CA GLY A 89 -22.89 -7.07 -15.02
C GLY A 89 -22.47 -8.54 -15.22
N LYS A 90 -21.83 -8.79 -16.37
CA LYS A 90 -21.32 -10.12 -16.72
C LYS A 90 -20.18 -10.61 -15.81
N ARG A 91 -19.54 -9.68 -15.07
CA ARG A 91 -18.41 -9.95 -14.17
C ARG A 91 -18.81 -9.87 -12.70
N ALA A 92 -20.08 -10.19 -12.36
CA ALA A 92 -20.60 -10.17 -11.00
C ALA A 92 -19.72 -10.94 -9.99
N TYR A 93 -19.04 -12.00 -10.43
CA TYR A 93 -18.12 -12.78 -9.59
C TYR A 93 -16.97 -11.97 -9.01
N ILE A 94 -16.58 -10.85 -9.64
CA ILE A 94 -15.53 -9.97 -9.12
C ILE A 94 -15.98 -9.33 -7.81
N ALA A 95 -17.20 -8.82 -7.74
CA ALA A 95 -17.73 -8.18 -6.54
C ALA A 95 -17.84 -9.14 -5.33
N GLU A 96 -17.88 -10.43 -5.56
CA GLU A 96 -17.91 -11.47 -4.51
C GLU A 96 -16.55 -12.13 -4.28
N GLY A 97 -15.54 -11.70 -5.03
CA GLY A 97 -14.18 -12.24 -4.97
C GLY A 97 -13.49 -11.96 -3.64
N THR A 98 -12.56 -12.84 -3.26
CA THR A 98 -11.80 -12.69 -2.02
C THR A 98 -10.98 -11.41 -1.99
N PHE A 99 -10.35 -11.04 -3.11
CA PHE A 99 -9.56 -9.81 -3.19
C PHE A 99 -10.41 -8.55 -3.05
N THR A 100 -11.58 -8.49 -3.68
CA THR A 100 -12.54 -7.38 -3.51
C THR A 100 -12.98 -7.23 -2.04
N LYS A 101 -13.19 -8.34 -1.34
CA LYS A 101 -13.52 -8.34 0.10
C LYS A 101 -12.33 -7.84 0.94
N ILE A 102 -11.10 -8.18 0.57
CA ILE A 102 -9.89 -7.67 1.21
C ILE A 102 -9.80 -6.16 1.01
N GLU A 103 -9.83 -5.66 -0.23
CA GLU A 103 -9.79 -4.23 -0.54
C GLU A 103 -10.86 -3.43 0.22
N HIS A 104 -12.11 -3.92 0.22
CA HIS A 104 -13.20 -3.28 0.94
C HIS A 104 -12.93 -3.21 2.46
N ALA A 105 -12.42 -4.28 3.04
CA ALA A 105 -12.10 -4.33 4.46
C ALA A 105 -10.88 -3.47 4.83
N GLU A 106 -9.89 -3.34 3.93
CA GLU A 106 -8.79 -2.37 4.05
C GLU A 106 -9.33 -0.94 4.08
N MET A 107 -10.27 -0.61 3.17
CA MET A 107 -10.91 0.71 3.15
C MET A 107 -11.65 1.02 4.46
N LEU A 108 -12.39 0.05 5.02
CA LEU A 108 -13.03 0.19 6.33
C LEU A 108 -12.00 0.49 7.44
N GLY A 109 -10.86 -0.21 7.43
CA GLY A 109 -9.77 0.05 8.35
C GLY A 109 -9.23 1.47 8.22
N TRP A 110 -8.98 1.96 6.99
CA TRP A 110 -8.48 3.29 6.75
C TRP A 110 -9.50 4.39 7.07
N VAL A 111 -10.80 4.17 6.84
CA VAL A 111 -11.87 5.07 7.27
C VAL A 111 -11.88 5.21 8.79
N ALA A 112 -11.88 4.09 9.53
CA ALA A 112 -11.83 4.10 10.99
C ALA A 112 -10.57 4.83 11.51
N PHE A 113 -9.42 4.61 10.83
CA PHE A 113 -8.17 5.28 11.17
C PHE A 113 -8.24 6.81 10.95
N ALA A 114 -8.83 7.25 9.83
CA ALA A 114 -9.05 8.67 9.57
C ALA A 114 -9.99 9.33 10.59
N GLU A 115 -10.95 8.57 11.12
CA GLU A 115 -11.88 9.00 12.17
C GLU A 115 -11.26 9.05 13.57
N GLY A 116 -10.02 8.57 13.73
CA GLY A 116 -9.36 8.47 15.03
C GLY A 116 -9.81 7.27 15.88
N LYS A 117 -10.57 6.34 15.31
CA LYS A 117 -11.02 5.09 15.95
C LYS A 117 -9.93 4.02 15.87
N GLN A 118 -8.83 4.24 16.60
CA GLN A 118 -7.61 3.44 16.46
C GLN A 118 -7.83 1.95 16.71
N ASP A 119 -8.52 1.57 17.80
CA ASP A 119 -8.75 0.16 18.15
C ASP A 119 -9.55 -0.57 17.07
N GLU A 120 -10.57 0.09 16.52
CA GLU A 120 -11.38 -0.43 15.42
C GLU A 120 -10.54 -0.58 14.14
N ALA A 121 -9.75 0.44 13.80
CA ALA A 121 -8.86 0.42 12.65
C ALA A 121 -7.85 -0.72 12.72
N PHE A 122 -7.17 -0.88 13.86
CA PHE A 122 -6.17 -1.94 14.07
C PHE A 122 -6.81 -3.34 14.05
N THR A 123 -7.98 -3.50 14.66
CA THR A 123 -8.70 -4.78 14.66
C THR A 123 -9.13 -5.17 13.26
N ASN A 124 -9.74 -4.26 12.53
CA ASN A 124 -10.17 -4.48 11.15
C ASN A 124 -8.96 -4.83 10.27
N MET A 125 -7.91 -4.00 10.29
CA MET A 125 -6.76 -4.22 9.44
C MET A 125 -6.00 -5.51 9.80
N ARG A 126 -5.91 -5.88 11.08
CA ARG A 126 -5.30 -7.16 11.49
C ARG A 126 -6.07 -8.35 10.95
N THR A 127 -7.40 -8.31 11.00
CA THR A 127 -8.25 -9.37 10.45
C THR A 127 -8.02 -9.54 8.95
N VAL A 128 -7.91 -8.42 8.22
CA VAL A 128 -7.62 -8.42 6.78
C VAL A 128 -6.21 -8.95 6.50
N ALA A 129 -5.21 -8.49 7.24
CA ALA A 129 -3.83 -8.94 7.10
C ALA A 129 -3.69 -10.45 7.33
N ASP A 130 -4.34 -10.99 8.36
CA ASP A 130 -4.35 -12.42 8.66
C ASP A 130 -5.08 -13.24 7.58
N LEU A 131 -6.09 -12.67 6.94
CA LEU A 131 -6.76 -13.30 5.79
C LEU A 131 -5.86 -13.29 4.56
N GLN A 132 -5.26 -12.14 4.23
CA GLN A 132 -4.39 -12.00 3.05
C GLN A 132 -3.16 -12.90 3.16
N ASP A 133 -2.55 -13.03 4.34
CA ASP A 133 -1.42 -13.93 4.58
C ASP A 133 -1.77 -15.40 4.32
N LYS A 134 -3.04 -15.82 4.54
CA LYS A 134 -3.51 -17.19 4.30
C LYS A 134 -3.83 -17.47 2.84
N VAL A 135 -4.44 -16.50 2.14
CA VAL A 135 -4.83 -16.69 0.74
C VAL A 135 -3.70 -16.39 -0.24
N GLY A 136 -2.65 -15.72 0.24
CA GLY A 136 -1.53 -15.25 -0.57
C GLY A 136 -1.86 -13.96 -1.33
N GLN A 137 -0.82 -13.34 -1.86
CA GLN A 137 -0.93 -12.17 -2.72
C GLN A 137 -1.13 -12.64 -4.16
N ALA A 138 -2.26 -12.30 -4.78
CA ALA A 138 -2.55 -12.70 -6.17
C ALA A 138 -1.68 -11.96 -7.18
N GLU A 139 -1.28 -10.74 -6.85
CA GLU A 139 -0.43 -9.86 -7.64
C GLU A 139 0.50 -9.08 -6.70
N VAL A 140 1.29 -8.18 -7.26
CA VAL A 140 2.15 -7.26 -6.48
C VAL A 140 1.27 -6.20 -5.84
N ASP A 141 0.55 -6.58 -4.79
CA ASP A 141 -0.25 -5.69 -3.98
C ASP A 141 0.57 -5.16 -2.79
N ILE A 142 0.06 -4.10 -2.18
CA ILE A 142 0.61 -3.62 -0.91
C ILE A 142 0.08 -4.55 0.18
N PRO A 143 0.94 -5.19 0.96
CA PRO A 143 0.48 -6.09 2.00
C PRO A 143 -0.38 -5.37 3.03
N ALA A 144 -1.58 -5.89 3.32
CA ALA A 144 -2.44 -5.36 4.39
C ALA A 144 -1.71 -5.35 5.74
N ARG A 145 -0.76 -6.26 5.95
CA ARG A 145 0.09 -6.27 7.13
C ARG A 145 1.06 -5.08 7.18
N GLU A 146 1.57 -4.61 6.05
CA GLU A 146 2.32 -3.34 6.00
C GLU A 146 1.41 -2.15 6.33
N MET A 147 0.15 -2.15 5.86
CA MET A 147 -0.83 -1.11 6.18
C MET A 147 -1.15 -1.07 7.68
N LEU A 148 -1.32 -2.24 8.32
CA LEU A 148 -1.48 -2.34 9.77
C LEU A 148 -0.27 -1.76 10.51
N ALA A 149 0.93 -2.13 10.06
CA ALA A 149 2.17 -1.64 10.66
C ALA A 149 2.34 -0.12 10.48
N ASP A 150 1.92 0.43 9.33
CA ASP A 150 1.89 1.87 9.08
C ASP A 150 0.95 2.59 10.07
N MET A 151 -0.28 2.09 10.23
CA MET A 151 -1.25 2.64 11.19
C MET A 151 -0.71 2.64 12.62
N LEU A 152 -0.10 1.53 13.04
CA LEU A 152 0.51 1.39 14.36
C LEU A 152 1.67 2.37 14.56
N LEU A 153 2.55 2.49 13.57
CA LEU A 153 3.70 3.40 13.63
C LEU A 153 3.26 4.86 13.68
N GLU A 154 2.30 5.26 12.86
CA GLU A 154 1.74 6.60 12.84
C GLU A 154 0.98 6.96 14.12
N SER A 155 0.51 5.96 14.86
CA SER A 155 -0.16 6.11 16.16
C SER A 155 0.81 6.02 17.36
N GLY A 156 2.12 5.87 17.11
CA GLY A 156 3.14 5.80 18.17
C GLY A 156 3.34 4.41 18.79
N HIS A 157 2.70 3.36 18.27
CA HIS A 157 2.84 1.98 18.72
C HIS A 157 4.06 1.29 18.07
N ALA A 158 5.23 1.89 18.20
CA ALA A 158 6.44 1.53 17.45
C ALA A 158 6.85 0.05 17.58
N GLN A 159 6.76 -0.53 18.79
CA GLN A 159 7.12 -1.93 19.02
C GLN A 159 6.15 -2.90 18.32
N GLN A 160 4.86 -2.57 18.35
CA GLN A 160 3.85 -3.38 17.65
C GLN A 160 4.00 -3.25 16.14
N ALA A 161 4.24 -2.03 15.65
CA ALA A 161 4.51 -1.78 14.23
C ALA A 161 5.72 -2.58 13.74
N LEU A 162 6.81 -2.58 14.49
CA LEU A 162 8.00 -3.38 14.17
C LEU A 162 7.66 -4.86 14.03
N SER A 163 6.89 -5.41 14.94
CA SER A 163 6.48 -6.81 14.90
C SER A 163 5.66 -7.14 13.64
N GLU A 164 4.74 -6.27 13.24
CA GLU A 164 3.93 -6.46 12.03
C GLU A 164 4.78 -6.34 10.75
N TYR A 165 5.72 -5.38 10.68
CA TYR A 165 6.67 -5.32 9.57
C TYR A 165 7.56 -6.57 9.49
N GLU A 166 8.01 -7.10 10.63
CA GLU A 166 8.81 -8.33 10.66
C GLU A 166 8.03 -9.53 10.09
N ILE A 167 6.71 -9.60 10.33
CA ILE A 167 5.86 -10.63 9.74
C ILE A 167 5.72 -10.39 8.22
N ALA A 168 5.40 -9.17 7.80
CA ALA A 168 5.26 -8.82 6.38
C ALA A 168 6.54 -9.14 5.59
N LEU A 169 7.70 -8.84 6.15
CA LEU A 169 8.99 -9.07 5.52
C LEU A 169 9.37 -10.56 5.40
N LYS A 170 8.73 -11.48 6.14
CA LYS A 170 8.89 -12.93 5.92
C LYS A 170 8.24 -13.37 4.61
N LEU A 171 7.14 -12.74 4.22
CA LEU A 171 6.41 -13.02 2.98
C LEU A 171 6.98 -12.24 1.80
N SER A 172 7.45 -11.02 2.04
CA SER A 172 7.93 -10.08 1.01
C SER A 172 9.27 -9.45 1.44
N PRO A 173 10.38 -10.21 1.48
CA PRO A 173 11.61 -9.84 2.21
C PRO A 173 12.37 -8.62 1.65
N ASN A 174 12.16 -8.25 0.40
CA ASN A 174 12.92 -7.18 -0.26
C ASN A 174 12.04 -5.97 -0.62
N ARG A 175 10.86 -5.83 -0.03
CA ARG A 175 10.04 -4.64 -0.25
C ARG A 175 10.73 -3.41 0.35
N LEU A 176 10.89 -2.36 -0.48
CA LEU A 176 11.57 -1.12 -0.08
C LEU A 176 10.86 -0.48 1.11
N ASN A 177 9.53 -0.30 1.01
CA ASN A 177 8.74 0.32 2.06
C ASN A 177 8.72 -0.52 3.34
N GLY A 178 8.60 -1.85 3.23
CA GLY A 178 8.67 -2.76 4.36
C GLY A 178 9.99 -2.65 5.12
N LEU A 179 11.14 -2.72 4.41
CA LEU A 179 12.47 -2.60 5.03
C LEU A 179 12.68 -1.22 5.63
N TYR A 180 12.32 -0.15 4.92
CA TYR A 180 12.50 1.21 5.42
C TYR A 180 11.67 1.46 6.68
N ASN A 181 10.40 1.07 6.67
CA ASN A 181 9.51 1.33 7.80
C ASN A 181 9.76 0.39 8.98
N ALA A 182 10.22 -0.84 8.75
CA ALA A 182 10.75 -1.69 9.83
C ALA A 182 11.94 -1.00 10.54
N GLY A 183 12.84 -0.38 9.76
CA GLY A 183 13.93 0.43 10.31
C GLY A 183 13.42 1.61 11.14
N ARG A 184 12.44 2.37 10.64
CA ARG A 184 11.80 3.48 11.36
C ARG A 184 11.10 3.04 12.64
N ALA A 185 10.36 1.94 12.58
CA ALA A 185 9.69 1.37 13.75
C ALA A 185 10.71 0.93 14.81
N ALA A 186 11.81 0.31 14.39
CA ALA A 186 12.91 -0.07 15.27
C ALA A 186 13.59 1.16 15.90
N GLU A 187 13.83 2.24 15.15
CA GLU A 187 14.34 3.51 15.70
C GLU A 187 13.41 4.07 16.78
N ALA A 188 12.10 4.16 16.45
CA ALA A 188 11.09 4.69 17.35
C ALA A 188 10.90 3.82 18.61
N ALA A 189 11.14 2.50 18.49
CA ALA A 189 11.11 1.56 19.61
C ALA A 189 12.42 1.52 20.42
N GLY A 190 13.48 2.25 20.01
CA GLY A 190 14.78 2.21 20.65
C GLY A 190 15.65 0.97 20.31
N GLU A 191 15.20 0.15 19.37
CA GLU A 191 15.85 -1.09 18.91
C GLU A 191 16.95 -0.80 17.87
N ARG A 192 17.99 -0.07 18.28
CA ARG A 192 19.03 0.45 17.36
C ARG A 192 19.67 -0.61 16.48
N SER A 193 19.93 -1.80 17.02
CA SER A 193 20.53 -2.90 16.25
C SER A 193 19.61 -3.41 15.15
N LYS A 194 18.30 -3.49 15.40
CA LYS A 194 17.31 -3.84 14.39
C LYS A 194 17.16 -2.74 13.34
N ALA A 195 17.14 -1.47 13.73
CA ALA A 195 17.14 -0.35 12.80
C ALA A 195 18.34 -0.41 11.84
N GLN A 196 19.54 -0.65 12.38
CA GLN A 196 20.75 -0.85 11.60
C GLN A 196 20.64 -2.01 10.63
N PHE A 197 20.10 -3.15 11.07
CA PHE A 197 19.90 -4.32 10.24
C PHE A 197 18.98 -4.04 9.04
N TYR A 198 17.79 -3.43 9.28
CA TYR A 198 16.82 -3.16 8.21
C TYR A 198 17.34 -2.11 7.22
N TYR A 199 17.94 -1.02 7.70
CA TYR A 199 18.52 -0.02 6.80
C TYR A 199 19.72 -0.55 6.02
N ALA A 200 20.59 -1.36 6.62
CA ALA A 200 21.69 -1.98 5.89
C ALA A 200 21.19 -2.96 4.82
N THR A 201 20.15 -3.73 5.14
CA THR A 201 19.49 -4.63 4.18
C THR A 201 18.87 -3.84 3.03
N LEU A 202 18.17 -2.73 3.31
CA LEU A 202 17.64 -1.82 2.31
C LEU A 202 18.74 -1.25 1.42
N MET A 203 19.84 -0.77 2.00
CA MET A 203 20.97 -0.26 1.22
C MET A 203 21.57 -1.32 0.30
N LYS A 204 21.74 -2.54 0.81
CA LYS A 204 22.23 -3.67 0.01
C LYS A 204 21.30 -4.02 -1.15
N SER A 205 19.99 -4.09 -0.92
CA SER A 205 18.98 -4.45 -1.94
C SER A 205 18.81 -3.37 -3.02
N THR A 206 19.14 -2.13 -2.72
CA THR A 206 19.02 -0.97 -3.62
C THR A 206 20.35 -0.51 -4.19
N ASN A 207 21.40 -1.33 -4.13
CA ASN A 207 22.76 -0.95 -4.54
C ASN A 207 23.19 0.38 -3.93
N ASN A 208 23.05 0.53 -2.61
CA ASN A 208 23.30 1.73 -1.82
C ASN A 208 22.52 2.98 -2.27
N GLY A 209 21.40 2.77 -2.99
CA GLY A 209 20.58 3.86 -3.51
C GLY A 209 21.33 4.75 -4.50
N GLN A 210 22.30 4.21 -5.24
CA GLN A 210 23.04 4.97 -6.25
C GLN A 210 22.04 5.60 -7.25
N ASN A 211 22.24 6.90 -7.50
CA ASN A 211 21.40 7.71 -8.39
C ASN A 211 19.93 7.86 -7.97
N SER A 212 19.58 7.52 -6.75
CA SER A 212 18.22 7.71 -6.21
C SER A 212 18.15 8.96 -5.34
N THR A 213 17.12 9.77 -5.57
CA THR A 213 16.77 10.95 -4.77
C THR A 213 15.70 10.65 -3.73
N ARG A 214 15.27 9.39 -3.58
CA ARG A 214 14.26 9.00 -2.60
C ARG A 214 14.70 9.32 -1.18
N PRO A 215 13.86 10.05 -0.41
CA PRO A 215 14.20 10.47 0.96
C PRO A 215 14.44 9.27 1.90
N GLU A 216 13.74 8.15 1.68
CA GLU A 216 13.89 6.91 2.43
C GLU A 216 15.32 6.36 2.34
N LEU A 217 15.88 6.34 1.13
CA LEU A 217 17.25 5.86 0.91
C LEU A 217 18.29 6.82 1.45
N THR A 218 18.02 8.12 1.38
CA THR A 218 18.88 9.16 1.96
C THR A 218 18.94 9.02 3.49
N HIS A 219 17.78 8.82 4.14
CA HIS A 219 17.70 8.63 5.59
C HIS A 219 18.44 7.34 6.02
N ALA A 220 18.11 6.21 5.38
CA ALA A 220 18.72 4.92 5.68
C ALA A 220 20.25 4.94 5.54
N ARG A 221 20.77 5.55 4.47
CA ARG A 221 22.21 5.71 4.24
C ARG A 221 22.87 6.51 5.36
N ARG A 222 22.28 7.63 5.76
CA ARG A 222 22.78 8.46 6.86
C ARG A 222 22.83 7.68 8.18
N PHE A 223 21.77 6.93 8.49
CA PHE A 223 21.71 6.14 9.71
C PHE A 223 22.83 5.09 9.77
N VAL A 224 23.00 4.33 8.67
CA VAL A 224 24.04 3.29 8.58
C VAL A 224 25.43 3.87 8.72
N SER A 225 25.73 5.01 8.07
CA SER A 225 27.07 5.63 8.13
C SER A 225 27.43 6.15 9.54
N VAL A 226 26.47 6.78 10.23
CA VAL A 226 26.69 7.28 11.60
C VAL A 226 26.93 6.13 12.58
N THR A 227 26.20 5.02 12.42
CA THR A 227 26.34 3.87 13.31
C THR A 227 27.69 3.17 13.14
N GLN A 228 28.21 3.09 11.92
CA GLN A 228 29.54 2.53 11.63
C GLN A 228 30.65 3.39 12.20
N SER A 229 30.53 4.73 12.13
CA SER A 229 31.52 5.66 12.68
C SER A 229 31.58 5.66 14.22
N ALA A 230 30.48 5.28 14.88
CA ALA A 230 30.43 5.20 16.35
C ALA A 230 30.93 3.85 16.90
N ALA A 231 31.14 2.86 16.04
CA ALA A 231 31.63 1.53 16.40
C ALA A 231 33.13 1.35 16.18
N ASN A 232 33.79 2.30 15.52
CA ASN A 232 35.23 2.42 15.30
C ASN A 232 35.85 3.43 16.28
#